data_10b3cc63d60b14f049b9b8202c52343d
#
_entry.id   10b3cc63d60b14f049b9b8202c52343d
#
_cell.length_a   1.000
_cell.length_b   1.000
_cell.length_c   1.000
_cell.angle_alpha   90.00
_cell.angle_beta   90.00
_cell.angle_gamma   90.00
#
_symmetry.space_group_name_H-M   'P 1'
#
loop_
_entity.id
_entity.type
_entity.pdbx_description
1 polymer ?
#
loop_
_entity_poly.entity_id
_entity_poly.type
_entity_poly.pdbx_seq_one_letter_code
_entity_poly.pdbx_strand_id
1 'polypeptide(L)'
;MQGEQNNILRQMEEKCHAVEPLPKDEVVEKNFAEEKNMLQYKRTLKEELQKSLGEQEQNIRENIVGLAEYSEGATNVEWCESFNLEDFSQEELSSYTLSLRKEYKTAQAQEDEAKRKLEQALIRLRNVEAFQEDSYKKCIDMLQELTSDAQIFVKQLNTVLESYVRISEKLQVDIAIVKQEKEQIITQLEDYLKDVHKQLGYIDRNSSIQIRGHYVKMLKLQLPDWEESANIYHRSITDLVDTIAEKGLAKLSKGEPLAELLGKLLTTKELFDAVVGINNVHVQMFKVEAQREIQISWREVARNSGGEGFLSAFVILSSLLYYMRRDDADVYADRNEGKVLMMDNPFAQTNAAHLLTPLMEMAAKNNTQLISFTGLGGESIYNCYDNIYVLNLISSKLSNISYLKSKHIAGNDGEFLSLARVEVTDEGQMDSLF
;
A
#
# COMPACT_ATOMS: atom_id res chain seq x y z
N MET A 1 86.32 43.00 24.19
CA MET A 1 86.32 44.48 24.30
C MET A 1 87.78 45.07 24.56
N GLN A 2 88.54 44.65 25.63
CA GLN A 2 89.93 45.20 25.83
C GLN A 2 90.85 44.77 24.72
N GLY A 3 90.78 43.57 24.16
CA GLY A 3 91.62 43.11 23.06
C GLY A 3 91.38 43.82 21.73
N GLU A 4 90.16 44.22 21.44
CA GLU A 4 89.80 44.96 20.24
C GLU A 4 90.30 46.45 20.31
N GLN A 5 90.20 47.06 21.50
CA GLN A 5 90.70 48.39 21.73
C GLN A 5 92.22 48.45 21.56
N ASN A 6 93.01 47.52 22.07
CA ASN A 6 94.44 47.41 21.90
C ASN A 6 94.81 47.19 20.43
N ASN A 7 94.05 46.43 19.69
CA ASN A 7 94.34 46.17 18.28
C ASN A 7 94.06 47.38 17.43
N ILE A 8 93.06 48.19 17.77
CA ILE A 8 92.72 49.42 17.09
C ILE A 8 93.80 50.50 17.42
N LEU A 9 94.24 50.59 18.68
CA LEU A 9 95.33 51.52 19.06
C LEU A 9 96.64 51.19 18.31
N ARG A 10 97.03 49.86 18.22
CA ARG A 10 98.18 49.45 17.49
C ARG A 10 98.09 49.77 15.99
N GLN A 11 96.95 49.56 15.38
CA GLN A 11 96.74 49.85 13.95
C GLN A 11 96.77 51.43 13.73
N MET A 12 96.33 52.21 14.70
CA MET A 12 96.45 53.66 14.62
C MET A 12 97.88 54.13 14.76
N GLU A 13 98.63 53.53 15.68
CA GLU A 13 100.06 53.86 15.83
C GLU A 13 100.84 53.44 14.56
N GLU A 14 100.58 52.24 14.00
CA GLU A 14 101.22 51.82 12.74
C GLU A 14 100.93 52.74 11.57
N LYS A 15 99.64 53.22 11.50
CA LYS A 15 99.23 54.17 10.46
C LYS A 15 99.82 55.54 10.68
N CYS A 16 100.01 56.03 11.93
CA CYS A 16 100.63 57.29 12.25
C CYS A 16 102.08 57.26 11.90
N HIS A 17 102.84 56.11 12.05
CA HIS A 17 104.19 55.99 11.65
C HIS A 17 104.47 55.87 10.14
N ALA A 18 103.45 55.49 9.39
CA ALA A 18 103.51 55.33 7.92
C ALA A 18 103.14 56.65 7.16
N VAL A 19 102.79 57.68 7.88
CA VAL A 19 102.48 58.96 7.22
C VAL A 19 103.75 59.74 7.06
N GLU A 20 104.27 59.84 5.82
CA GLU A 20 105.32 60.80 5.45
C GLU A 20 104.84 62.20 5.78
N PRO A 21 105.74 62.98 6.40
CA PRO A 21 105.37 64.33 6.70
C PRO A 21 105.09 65.12 5.42
N LEU A 22 103.85 65.59 5.26
CA LEU A 22 103.46 66.41 4.14
C LEU A 22 104.30 67.63 4.06
N PRO A 23 104.77 68.09 2.86
CA PRO A 23 105.48 69.32 2.66
C PRO A 23 104.70 70.46 3.34
N LYS A 24 105.43 71.31 4.03
CA LYS A 24 104.83 72.37 4.85
C LYS A 24 103.84 73.33 4.11
N ASP A 25 103.89 73.30 2.82
CA ASP A 25 103.08 74.21 1.95
C ASP A 25 101.71 73.59 1.56
N GLU A 26 101.44 72.25 1.87
CA GLU A 26 100.23 71.50 1.56
C GLU A 26 99.44 71.16 2.84
N VAL A 27 99.72 71.75 3.97
CA VAL A 27 98.92 71.56 5.15
C VAL A 27 97.56 72.30 4.93
N VAL A 28 96.65 71.59 4.33
CA VAL A 28 95.22 71.98 4.33
C VAL A 28 94.80 72.02 5.78
N GLU A 29 94.53 73.17 6.36
CA GLU A 29 93.91 73.31 7.68
C GLU A 29 92.56 72.67 7.61
N LYS A 30 92.53 71.41 7.99
CA LYS A 30 91.26 70.70 8.15
C LYS A 30 90.52 71.38 9.30
N ASN A 31 89.36 71.97 9.01
CA ASN A 31 88.49 72.52 10.01
C ASN A 31 87.89 71.39 10.89
N PHE A 32 88.72 70.88 11.83
CA PHE A 32 88.32 69.80 12.75
C PHE A 32 87.10 70.11 13.58
N ALA A 33 86.79 71.38 13.78
CA ALA A 33 85.62 71.80 14.50
C ALA A 33 84.31 71.55 13.66
N GLU A 34 84.34 71.87 12.36
CA GLU A 34 83.26 71.59 11.44
C GLU A 34 83.02 70.07 11.24
N GLU A 35 84.14 69.35 11.10
CA GLU A 35 84.07 67.89 10.94
C GLU A 35 83.55 67.24 12.21
N LYS A 36 83.95 67.71 13.38
CA LYS A 36 83.39 67.28 14.67
C LYS A 36 81.89 67.56 14.79
N ASN A 37 81.48 68.72 14.42
CA ASN A 37 80.08 69.11 14.45
C ASN A 37 79.24 68.27 13.44
N MET A 38 79.77 68.08 12.26
CA MET A 38 79.13 67.16 11.25
C MET A 38 79.00 65.73 11.75
N LEU A 39 80.08 65.21 12.39
CA LEU A 39 80.02 63.89 12.97
C LEU A 39 79.09 63.76 14.15
N GLN A 40 79.02 64.80 15.01
CA GLN A 40 78.04 64.91 16.08
C GLN A 40 76.61 64.95 15.52
N TYR A 41 76.36 65.78 14.50
CA TYR A 41 75.06 65.84 13.85
C TYR A 41 74.67 64.43 13.23
N LYS A 42 75.60 63.82 12.53
CA LYS A 42 75.36 62.48 11.99
C LYS A 42 75.09 61.40 13.07
N ARG A 43 75.76 61.55 14.21
CA ARG A 43 75.57 60.71 15.37
C ARG A 43 74.19 60.89 15.98
N THR A 44 73.81 62.12 16.23
CA THR A 44 72.44 62.38 16.75
C THR A 44 71.35 61.91 15.80
N LEU A 45 71.53 62.16 14.50
CA LEU A 45 70.62 61.68 13.50
C LEU A 45 70.47 60.11 13.49
N LYS A 46 71.64 59.47 13.64
CA LYS A 46 71.62 57.97 13.74
C LYS A 46 71.00 57.49 15.05
N GLU A 47 71.23 58.17 16.16
CA GLU A 47 70.61 57.83 17.45
C GLU A 47 69.09 58.07 17.42
N GLU A 48 68.65 59.14 16.78
CA GLU A 48 67.21 59.36 16.53
C GLU A 48 66.60 58.27 15.61
N LEU A 49 67.29 57.96 14.52
CA LEU A 49 66.84 56.93 13.60
C LEU A 49 66.80 55.53 14.29
N GLN A 50 67.81 55.23 15.08
CA GLN A 50 67.87 53.98 15.84
C GLN A 50 66.76 53.87 16.86
N LYS A 51 66.46 55.02 17.55
CA LYS A 51 65.34 55.06 18.47
C LYS A 51 64.01 54.88 17.76
N SER A 52 63.79 55.55 16.63
CA SER A 52 62.62 55.45 15.81
C SER A 52 62.43 54.01 15.30
N LEU A 53 63.48 53.34 14.79
CA LEU A 53 63.46 51.96 14.36
C LEU A 53 63.16 51.02 15.51
N GLY A 54 63.74 51.28 16.71
CA GLY A 54 63.43 50.47 17.90
C GLY A 54 61.97 50.58 18.34
N GLU A 55 61.42 51.76 18.27
CA GLU A 55 59.95 51.95 18.54
C GLU A 55 59.07 51.26 17.50
N GLN A 56 59.48 51.28 16.24
CA GLN A 56 58.76 50.60 15.17
C GLN A 56 58.84 49.05 15.34
N GLU A 57 60.05 48.58 15.65
CA GLU A 57 60.26 47.10 15.89
C GLU A 57 59.37 46.62 17.08
N GLN A 58 59.36 47.40 18.16
CA GLN A 58 58.54 47.09 19.32
C GLN A 58 57.02 47.01 18.98
N ASN A 59 56.53 48.04 18.26
CA ASN A 59 55.17 48.11 17.82
C ASN A 59 54.80 46.93 16.90
N ILE A 60 55.67 46.58 15.98
CA ILE A 60 55.46 45.38 15.11
C ILE A 60 55.42 44.10 15.93
N ARG A 61 56.34 43.93 16.91
CA ARG A 61 56.35 42.78 17.80
C ARG A 61 55.07 42.70 18.63
N GLU A 62 54.58 43.81 19.18
CA GLU A 62 53.32 43.86 19.92
C GLU A 62 52.12 43.50 19.04
N ASN A 63 52.12 43.96 17.79
CA ASN A 63 51.08 43.61 16.83
C ASN A 63 51.13 42.12 16.43
N ILE A 64 52.35 41.56 16.22
CA ILE A 64 52.53 40.11 15.95
C ILE A 64 52.06 39.28 17.13
N VAL A 65 52.47 39.61 18.35
CA VAL A 65 52.00 38.90 19.56
C VAL A 65 50.49 39.01 19.71
N GLY A 66 49.94 40.19 19.46
CA GLY A 66 48.50 40.41 19.55
C GLY A 66 47.68 39.71 18.45
N LEU A 67 48.30 39.35 17.33
CA LEU A 67 47.67 38.56 16.23
C LEU A 67 47.96 37.07 16.34
N ALA A 68 48.97 36.64 17.09
CA ALA A 68 49.35 35.23 17.21
C ALA A 68 48.20 34.38 17.76
N GLU A 69 47.44 34.88 18.72
CA GLU A 69 46.25 34.24 19.28
C GLU A 69 45.19 33.94 18.24
N TYR A 70 45.10 34.72 17.16
CA TYR A 70 44.12 34.56 16.09
C TYR A 70 44.61 33.72 14.91
N SER A 71 45.95 33.46 14.84
CA SER A 71 46.56 32.67 13.77
C SER A 71 46.57 31.16 14.04
N GLU A 72 46.39 30.72 15.30
CA GLU A 72 46.43 29.30 15.67
C GLU A 72 45.33 28.43 15.00
N GLY A 73 44.24 29.04 14.51
CA GLY A 73 43.16 28.37 13.77
C GLY A 73 43.24 28.45 12.24
N ALA A 74 44.16 29.20 11.69
CA ALA A 74 44.26 29.44 10.26
C ALA A 74 45.14 28.38 9.58
N THR A 75 44.53 27.25 9.16
CA THR A 75 45.23 26.10 8.55
C THR A 75 45.57 26.29 7.07
N ASN A 76 45.01 27.25 6.37
CA ASN A 76 45.25 27.55 4.95
C ASN A 76 45.35 29.06 4.72
N VAL A 77 46.51 29.63 5.06
CA VAL A 77 46.80 31.01 4.66
C VAL A 77 47.50 30.94 3.31
N GLU A 78 46.77 31.18 2.22
CA GLU A 78 47.41 31.58 0.97
C GLU A 78 48.04 32.96 1.20
N TRP A 79 49.37 32.98 1.20
CA TRP A 79 50.11 34.25 1.31
C TRP A 79 49.75 35.14 0.11
N CYS A 80 49.09 36.27 0.37
CA CYS A 80 48.88 37.28 -0.64
C CYS A 80 50.24 37.89 -0.98
N GLU A 81 50.87 37.46 -2.09
CA GLU A 81 52.12 38.04 -2.62
C GLU A 81 52.00 39.55 -2.92
N SER A 82 50.81 40.12 -2.91
CA SER A 82 50.51 41.50 -3.22
C SER A 82 50.49 42.45 -2.01
N PHE A 83 50.71 41.94 -0.79
CA PHE A 83 50.70 42.77 0.42
C PHE A 83 52.10 43.27 0.74
N ASN A 84 52.37 44.56 0.40
CA ASN A 84 53.65 45.19 0.65
C ASN A 84 53.55 46.02 1.95
N LEU A 85 54.25 45.56 3.00
CA LEU A 85 54.25 46.25 4.30
C LEU A 85 54.80 47.66 4.22
N GLU A 86 55.63 47.96 3.18
CA GLU A 86 56.24 49.29 2.96
C GLU A 86 55.22 50.37 2.51
N ASP A 87 54.08 49.95 2.01
CA ASP A 87 53.02 50.85 1.53
C ASP A 87 52.13 51.39 2.67
N PHE A 88 52.33 50.92 3.91
CA PHE A 88 51.54 51.35 5.06
C PHE A 88 52.34 52.13 6.10
N SER A 89 51.77 53.21 6.55
CA SER A 89 52.27 53.91 7.72
C SER A 89 52.05 53.14 9.01
N GLN A 90 52.82 53.39 10.05
CA GLN A 90 52.71 52.71 11.33
C GLN A 90 51.32 52.88 11.98
N GLU A 91 50.70 54.05 11.82
CA GLU A 91 49.34 54.31 12.32
C GLU A 91 48.28 53.53 11.57
N GLU A 92 48.42 53.39 10.24
CA GLU A 92 47.55 52.62 9.39
C GLU A 92 47.63 51.12 9.72
N LEU A 93 48.85 50.59 9.93
CA LEU A 93 49.04 49.17 10.33
C LEU A 93 48.41 48.90 11.71
N SER A 94 48.56 49.83 12.66
CA SER A 94 47.96 49.69 13.99
C SER A 94 46.42 49.73 13.93
N SER A 95 45.86 50.66 13.12
CA SER A 95 44.39 50.75 12.94
C SER A 95 43.85 49.55 12.23
N TYR A 96 44.55 49.05 11.22
CA TYR A 96 44.15 47.82 10.49
C TYR A 96 44.16 46.60 11.39
N THR A 97 45.20 46.46 12.22
CA THR A 97 45.29 45.38 13.20
C THR A 97 44.13 45.40 14.21
N LEU A 98 43.77 46.59 14.68
CA LEU A 98 42.61 46.79 15.59
C LEU A 98 41.29 46.46 14.89
N SER A 99 41.14 46.85 13.62
CA SER A 99 39.98 46.50 12.82
C SER A 99 39.85 44.97 12.64
N LEU A 100 40.93 44.31 12.23
CA LEU A 100 40.97 42.85 12.08
C LEU A 100 40.62 42.12 13.39
N ARG A 101 41.17 42.57 14.51
CA ARG A 101 40.82 41.98 15.83
C ARG A 101 39.35 42.15 16.16
N LYS A 102 38.78 43.30 15.87
CA LYS A 102 37.38 43.60 16.11
C LYS A 102 36.48 42.74 15.20
N GLU A 103 36.83 42.65 13.91
CA GLU A 103 36.10 41.86 12.94
C GLU A 103 36.17 40.37 13.31
N TYR A 104 37.34 39.84 13.67
CA TYR A 104 37.51 38.46 14.13
C TYR A 104 36.63 38.14 15.36
N LYS A 105 36.72 39.01 16.41
CA LYS A 105 35.87 38.82 17.60
C LYS A 105 34.39 38.86 17.30
N THR A 106 34.00 39.76 16.36
CA THR A 106 32.60 39.85 15.92
C THR A 106 32.18 38.56 15.17
N ALA A 107 33.04 38.09 14.26
CA ALA A 107 32.79 36.87 13.53
C ALA A 107 32.72 35.65 14.45
N GLN A 108 33.64 35.55 15.42
CA GLN A 108 33.65 34.49 16.43
C GLN A 108 32.37 34.51 17.29
N ALA A 109 31.94 35.69 17.74
CA ALA A 109 30.70 35.84 18.49
C ALA A 109 29.45 35.43 17.65
N GLN A 110 29.47 35.78 16.35
CA GLN A 110 28.41 35.37 15.43
C GLN A 110 28.41 33.85 15.19
N GLU A 111 29.58 33.24 15.08
CA GLU A 111 29.73 31.79 14.95
C GLU A 111 29.20 31.08 16.21
N ASP A 112 29.59 31.51 17.40
CA ASP A 112 29.12 30.98 18.68
C ASP A 112 27.60 31.13 18.83
N GLU A 113 27.05 32.25 18.42
CA GLU A 113 25.59 32.46 18.43
C GLU A 113 24.89 31.55 17.43
N ALA A 114 25.45 31.37 16.23
CA ALA A 114 24.91 30.46 15.22
C ALA A 114 24.95 29.00 15.70
N LYS A 115 26.06 28.59 16.32
CA LYS A 115 26.19 27.24 16.93
C LYS A 115 25.12 27.01 18.01
N ARG A 116 24.93 27.95 18.91
CA ARG A 116 23.90 27.89 19.96
C ARG A 116 22.48 27.79 19.37
N LYS A 117 22.19 28.59 18.33
CA LYS A 117 20.89 28.53 17.63
C LYS A 117 20.69 27.17 16.97
N LEU A 118 21.75 26.62 16.37
CA LEU A 118 21.70 25.26 15.76
C LEU A 118 21.43 24.18 16.80
N GLU A 119 22.18 24.18 17.90
CA GLU A 119 21.96 23.25 19.01
C GLU A 119 20.54 23.33 19.58
N GLN A 120 20.05 24.56 19.79
CA GLN A 120 18.66 24.74 20.22
C GLN A 120 17.65 24.23 19.23
N ALA A 121 17.90 24.38 17.92
CA ALA A 121 17.05 23.85 16.87
C ALA A 121 17.03 22.31 16.88
N LEU A 122 18.20 21.67 17.04
CA LEU A 122 18.29 20.20 17.16
C LEU A 122 17.57 19.67 18.41
N ILE A 123 17.72 20.37 19.54
CA ILE A 123 16.99 20.01 20.79
C ILE A 123 15.47 20.16 20.59
N ARG A 124 15.03 21.23 19.90
CA ARG A 124 13.60 21.40 19.58
C ARG A 124 13.09 20.28 18.70
N LEU A 125 13.82 19.90 17.64
CA LEU A 125 13.47 18.79 16.77
C LEU A 125 13.36 17.46 17.54
N ARG A 126 14.30 17.22 18.47
CA ARG A 126 14.29 16.02 19.33
C ARG A 126 13.04 15.92 20.20
N ASN A 127 12.45 17.04 20.57
CA ASN A 127 11.26 17.10 21.43
C ASN A 127 9.94 17.07 20.64
N VAL A 128 9.96 17.12 19.31
CA VAL A 128 8.76 17.01 18.47
C VAL A 128 8.30 15.55 18.46
N GLU A 129 7.02 15.32 18.71
CA GLU A 129 6.41 13.98 18.78
C GLU A 129 6.66 13.15 17.52
N ALA A 130 6.58 13.77 16.34
CA ALA A 130 6.84 13.12 15.06
C ALA A 130 8.28 12.56 14.92
N PHE A 131 9.24 13.05 15.69
CA PHE A 131 10.65 12.61 15.65
C PHE A 131 11.04 11.70 16.84
N GLN A 132 10.06 11.10 17.52
CA GLN A 132 10.30 10.22 18.68
C GLN A 132 10.73 8.80 18.29
N GLU A 133 10.59 8.43 17.03
CA GLU A 133 11.08 7.14 16.54
C GLU A 133 12.61 7.03 16.61
N ASP A 134 13.11 5.84 16.91
CA ASP A 134 14.54 5.58 17.12
C ASP A 134 15.41 5.92 15.90
N SER A 135 14.87 5.80 14.69
CA SER A 135 15.55 6.16 13.44
C SER A 135 15.85 7.66 13.36
N TYR A 136 14.86 8.50 13.71
CA TYR A 136 15.03 9.96 13.70
C TYR A 136 15.91 10.43 14.85
N LYS A 137 15.77 9.83 16.04
CA LYS A 137 16.64 10.15 17.20
C LYS A 137 18.11 9.92 16.87
N LYS A 138 18.44 8.77 16.29
CA LYS A 138 19.82 8.44 15.88
C LYS A 138 20.36 9.46 14.85
N CYS A 139 19.52 9.88 13.92
CA CYS A 139 19.90 10.88 12.93
C CYS A 139 20.17 12.24 13.56
N ILE A 140 19.32 12.69 14.50
CA ILE A 140 19.50 13.95 15.23
C ILE A 140 20.74 13.88 16.12
N ASP A 141 20.96 12.78 16.82
CA ASP A 141 22.15 12.58 17.67
C ASP A 141 23.44 12.63 16.84
N MET A 142 23.47 11.98 15.67
CA MET A 142 24.59 12.05 14.73
C MET A 142 24.86 13.49 14.25
N LEU A 143 23.82 14.24 13.90
CA LEU A 143 23.95 15.64 13.50
C LEU A 143 24.44 16.51 14.67
N GLN A 144 24.04 16.20 15.89
CA GLN A 144 24.47 16.94 17.08
C GLN A 144 25.98 16.75 17.34
N GLU A 145 26.54 15.57 17.08
CA GLU A 145 27.98 15.31 17.20
C GLU A 145 28.82 16.09 16.18
N LEU A 146 28.22 16.47 15.05
CA LEU A 146 28.91 17.17 13.95
C LEU A 146 28.78 18.70 14.01
N THR A 147 28.18 19.26 15.04
CA THR A 147 27.98 20.72 15.17
C THR A 147 29.27 21.53 15.29
N SER A 148 30.40 20.86 15.61
CA SER A 148 31.72 21.48 15.70
C SER A 148 32.32 21.87 14.36
N ASP A 149 31.99 21.15 13.28
CA ASP A 149 32.46 21.40 11.91
C ASP A 149 31.30 21.74 10.98
N ALA A 150 31.15 23.02 10.67
CA ALA A 150 30.05 23.53 9.85
C ALA A 150 30.02 22.89 8.44
N GLN A 151 31.17 22.64 7.83
CA GLN A 151 31.22 22.06 6.46
C GLN A 151 30.76 20.61 6.45
N ILE A 152 31.27 19.83 7.39
CA ILE A 152 30.87 18.41 7.55
C ILE A 152 29.39 18.33 7.93
N PHE A 153 28.95 19.21 8.85
CA PHE A 153 27.54 19.28 9.26
C PHE A 153 26.60 19.53 8.08
N VAL A 154 26.86 20.59 7.29
CA VAL A 154 26.03 20.95 6.13
C VAL A 154 26.02 19.83 5.09
N LYS A 155 27.17 19.21 4.79
CA LYS A 155 27.26 18.10 3.87
C LYS A 155 26.42 16.90 4.35
N GLN A 156 26.55 16.55 5.62
CA GLN A 156 25.78 15.42 6.20
C GLN A 156 24.30 15.73 6.28
N LEU A 157 23.93 16.95 6.67
CA LEU A 157 22.54 17.40 6.70
C LEU A 157 21.90 17.30 5.31
N ASN A 158 22.59 17.77 4.26
CA ASN A 158 22.10 17.68 2.89
C ASN A 158 21.94 16.20 2.45
N THR A 159 22.89 15.33 2.78
CA THR A 159 22.78 13.90 2.49
C THR A 159 21.55 13.26 3.17
N VAL A 160 21.31 13.62 4.43
CA VAL A 160 20.14 13.14 5.19
C VAL A 160 18.85 13.69 4.58
N LEU A 161 18.79 14.99 4.27
CA LEU A 161 17.62 15.61 3.64
C LEU A 161 17.30 14.98 2.27
N GLU A 162 18.30 14.80 1.41
CA GLU A 162 18.11 14.12 0.12
C GLU A 162 17.59 12.69 0.29
N SER A 163 18.10 11.98 1.29
CA SER A 163 17.61 10.62 1.60
C SER A 163 16.14 10.63 2.00
N TYR A 164 15.74 11.54 2.89
CA TYR A 164 14.33 11.66 3.30
C TYR A 164 13.43 12.15 2.17
N VAL A 165 13.88 13.05 1.31
CA VAL A 165 13.13 13.48 0.13
C VAL A 165 12.86 12.28 -0.78
N ARG A 166 13.89 11.48 -1.10
CA ARG A 166 13.73 10.26 -1.92
C ARG A 166 12.79 9.24 -1.29
N ILE A 167 12.87 9.05 0.04
CA ILE A 167 11.96 8.15 0.75
C ILE A 167 10.52 8.70 0.67
N SER A 168 10.33 10.02 0.89
CA SER A 168 9.02 10.66 0.80
C SER A 168 8.41 10.54 -0.59
N GLU A 169 9.20 10.80 -1.64
CA GLU A 169 8.77 10.63 -3.03
C GLU A 169 8.37 9.18 -3.33
N LYS A 170 9.19 8.21 -2.89
CA LYS A 170 8.86 6.79 -3.04
C LYS A 170 7.56 6.44 -2.32
N LEU A 171 7.39 6.87 -1.06
CA LEU A 171 6.17 6.61 -0.31
C LEU A 171 4.93 7.24 -0.96
N GLN A 172 5.06 8.42 -1.55
CA GLN A 172 3.96 9.06 -2.30
C GLN A 172 3.57 8.23 -3.53
N VAL A 173 4.54 7.69 -4.25
CA VAL A 173 4.28 6.77 -5.39
C VAL A 173 3.62 5.49 -4.90
N ASP A 174 4.14 4.88 -3.83
CA ASP A 174 3.58 3.65 -3.26
C ASP A 174 2.12 3.87 -2.79
N ILE A 175 1.84 5.00 -2.13
CA ILE A 175 0.47 5.38 -1.73
C ILE A 175 -0.44 5.56 -2.95
N ALA A 176 0.05 6.20 -4.02
CA ALA A 176 -0.73 6.37 -5.25
C ALA A 176 -1.06 5.03 -5.90
N ILE A 177 -0.10 4.09 -5.95
CA ILE A 177 -0.31 2.73 -6.46
C ILE A 177 -1.37 2.00 -5.63
N VAL A 178 -1.24 1.99 -4.31
CA VAL A 178 -2.20 1.31 -3.42
C VAL A 178 -3.61 1.90 -3.56
N LYS A 179 -3.73 3.23 -3.71
CA LYS A 179 -5.03 3.87 -3.98
C LYS A 179 -5.61 3.42 -5.31
N GLN A 180 -4.80 3.35 -6.36
CA GLN A 180 -5.24 2.86 -7.66
C GLN A 180 -5.68 1.39 -7.61
N GLU A 181 -4.92 0.52 -6.94
CA GLU A 181 -5.29 -0.88 -6.73
C GLU A 181 -6.61 -1.02 -5.95
N LYS A 182 -6.80 -0.20 -4.91
CA LYS A 182 -8.05 -0.14 -4.16
C LYS A 182 -9.24 0.20 -5.08
N GLU A 183 -9.13 1.23 -5.91
CA GLU A 183 -10.18 1.61 -6.86
C GLU A 183 -10.48 0.51 -7.88
N GLN A 184 -9.45 -0.20 -8.34
CA GLN A 184 -9.63 -1.35 -9.22
C GLN A 184 -10.40 -2.49 -8.53
N ILE A 185 -10.08 -2.80 -7.27
CA ILE A 185 -10.81 -3.81 -6.49
C ILE A 185 -12.27 -3.40 -6.30
N ILE A 186 -12.53 -2.13 -5.97
CA ILE A 186 -13.89 -1.59 -5.82
C ILE A 186 -14.67 -1.78 -7.12
N THR A 187 -14.08 -1.40 -8.26
CA THR A 187 -14.72 -1.55 -9.58
C THR A 187 -15.01 -3.02 -9.91
N GLN A 188 -14.05 -3.92 -9.67
CA GLN A 188 -14.25 -5.36 -9.89
C GLN A 188 -15.36 -5.94 -9.01
N LEU A 189 -15.43 -5.53 -7.75
CA LEU A 189 -16.52 -5.95 -6.85
C LEU A 189 -17.87 -5.40 -7.28
N GLU A 190 -17.91 -4.17 -7.75
CA GLU A 190 -19.13 -3.55 -8.29
C GLU A 190 -19.64 -4.30 -9.52
N ASP A 191 -18.75 -4.56 -10.48
CA ASP A 191 -19.09 -5.33 -11.69
C ASP A 191 -19.57 -6.74 -11.34
N TYR A 192 -18.88 -7.41 -10.43
CA TYR A 192 -19.27 -8.74 -9.94
C TYR A 192 -20.66 -8.73 -9.29
N LEU A 193 -20.91 -7.78 -8.39
CA LEU A 193 -22.21 -7.69 -7.70
C LEU A 193 -23.33 -7.25 -8.65
N LYS A 194 -23.04 -6.39 -9.61
CA LYS A 194 -23.97 -6.01 -10.69
C LYS A 194 -24.33 -7.21 -11.54
N ASP A 195 -23.35 -8.06 -11.85
CA ASP A 195 -23.64 -9.31 -12.57
C ASP A 195 -24.48 -10.27 -11.73
N VAL A 196 -24.14 -10.48 -10.46
CA VAL A 196 -24.99 -11.28 -9.54
C VAL A 196 -26.42 -10.76 -9.49
N HIS A 197 -26.60 -9.45 -9.35
CA HIS A 197 -27.93 -8.80 -9.36
C HIS A 197 -28.68 -9.07 -10.66
N LYS A 198 -28.03 -8.90 -11.80
CA LYS A 198 -28.59 -9.20 -13.12
C LYS A 198 -28.98 -10.68 -13.26
N GLN A 199 -28.12 -11.58 -12.77
CA GLN A 199 -28.35 -13.01 -12.79
C GLN A 199 -29.57 -13.41 -11.94
N LEU A 200 -29.75 -12.81 -10.77
CA LEU A 200 -30.96 -13.01 -9.97
C LEU A 200 -32.22 -12.61 -10.75
N GLY A 201 -32.16 -11.51 -11.51
CA GLY A 201 -33.27 -11.10 -12.39
C GLY A 201 -33.58 -12.10 -13.52
N TYR A 202 -32.60 -12.90 -13.95
CA TYR A 202 -32.85 -13.95 -14.94
C TYR A 202 -33.53 -15.17 -14.34
N ILE A 203 -33.23 -15.53 -13.10
CA ILE A 203 -33.92 -16.62 -12.39
C ILE A 203 -35.43 -16.34 -12.37
N ASP A 204 -35.80 -15.12 -12.05
CA ASP A 204 -37.18 -14.66 -12.06
C ASP A 204 -37.87 -14.85 -13.43
N ARG A 205 -37.22 -14.44 -14.52
CA ARG A 205 -37.80 -14.51 -15.88
C ARG A 205 -38.04 -15.95 -16.36
N ASN A 206 -37.20 -16.89 -15.94
CA ASN A 206 -37.26 -18.27 -16.41
C ASN A 206 -38.24 -19.15 -15.64
N SER A 207 -38.85 -18.65 -14.56
CA SER A 207 -39.81 -19.39 -13.74
C SER A 207 -41.24 -19.42 -14.28
N SER A 208 -41.53 -18.86 -15.48
CA SER A 208 -42.89 -18.82 -16.03
C SER A 208 -43.27 -20.16 -16.66
N ILE A 209 -44.42 -20.70 -16.29
CA ILE A 209 -45.03 -21.89 -16.90
C ILE A 209 -46.41 -21.60 -17.38
N GLN A 210 -46.95 -22.44 -18.24
CA GLN A 210 -48.32 -22.33 -18.75
C GLN A 210 -49.25 -23.14 -17.87
N ILE A 211 -50.20 -22.47 -17.19
CA ILE A 211 -51.20 -23.10 -16.36
C ILE A 211 -52.57 -22.68 -16.90
N ARG A 212 -53.44 -23.65 -17.23
CA ARG A 212 -54.81 -23.39 -17.70
C ARG A 212 -54.87 -22.40 -18.87
N GLY A 213 -53.89 -22.46 -19.77
CA GLY A 213 -53.87 -21.61 -20.97
C GLY A 213 -53.31 -20.20 -20.80
N HIS A 214 -52.85 -19.82 -19.62
CA HIS A 214 -52.15 -18.57 -19.38
C HIS A 214 -50.78 -18.81 -18.73
N TYR A 215 -49.86 -17.88 -18.96
CA TYR A 215 -48.51 -17.96 -18.37
C TYR A 215 -48.51 -17.41 -16.94
N VAL A 216 -48.09 -18.22 -16.00
CA VAL A 216 -47.93 -17.87 -14.59
C VAL A 216 -46.45 -17.86 -14.24
N LYS A 217 -46.04 -16.79 -13.62
CA LYS A 217 -44.66 -16.64 -13.15
C LYS A 217 -44.53 -17.24 -11.75
N MET A 218 -43.99 -18.47 -11.68
CA MET A 218 -43.95 -19.25 -10.44
C MET A 218 -43.06 -18.64 -9.35
N LEU A 219 -41.98 -17.96 -9.76
CA LEU A 219 -41.06 -17.25 -8.87
C LEU A 219 -40.99 -15.79 -9.31
N LYS A 220 -41.15 -14.85 -8.40
CA LYS A 220 -40.98 -13.44 -8.64
C LYS A 220 -39.98 -12.86 -7.64
N LEU A 221 -38.86 -12.38 -8.18
CA LEU A 221 -37.83 -11.68 -7.42
C LEU A 221 -37.97 -10.18 -7.64
N GLN A 222 -38.21 -9.46 -6.57
CA GLN A 222 -38.23 -7.98 -6.60
C GLN A 222 -36.86 -7.52 -6.06
N LEU A 223 -36.06 -7.01 -6.95
CA LEU A 223 -34.73 -6.44 -6.67
C LEU A 223 -34.84 -4.92 -6.77
N PRO A 224 -34.14 -4.18 -5.91
CA PRO A 224 -33.97 -2.72 -6.11
C PRO A 224 -33.34 -2.46 -7.47
N ASP A 225 -33.66 -1.33 -8.10
CA ASP A 225 -33.00 -0.95 -9.33
C ASP A 225 -31.54 -0.61 -9.09
N TRP A 226 -30.64 -1.24 -9.88
CA TRP A 226 -29.20 -1.07 -9.71
C TRP A 226 -28.76 0.35 -10.07
N GLU A 227 -29.24 0.88 -11.17
CA GLU A 227 -28.80 2.17 -11.69
C GLU A 227 -29.27 3.33 -10.79
N GLU A 228 -30.48 3.25 -10.24
CA GLU A 228 -30.98 4.23 -9.27
C GLU A 228 -30.17 4.22 -7.96
N SER A 229 -29.63 3.07 -7.58
CA SER A 229 -28.90 2.87 -6.32
C SER A 229 -27.37 2.85 -6.49
N ALA A 230 -26.85 3.02 -7.71
CA ALA A 230 -25.44 2.81 -8.04
C ALA A 230 -24.47 3.59 -7.12
N ASN A 231 -24.76 4.86 -6.84
CA ASN A 231 -23.92 5.69 -5.97
C ASN A 231 -23.90 5.18 -4.51
N ILE A 232 -25.04 4.65 -4.04
CA ILE A 232 -25.14 4.09 -2.69
C ILE A 232 -24.35 2.79 -2.62
N TYR A 233 -24.46 1.95 -3.63
CA TYR A 233 -23.75 0.67 -3.72
C TYR A 233 -22.24 0.88 -3.84
N HIS A 234 -21.78 1.81 -4.68
CA HIS A 234 -20.38 2.17 -4.78
C HIS A 234 -19.79 2.59 -3.43
N ARG A 235 -20.50 3.43 -2.69
CA ARG A 235 -20.08 3.85 -1.35
C ARG A 235 -20.06 2.67 -0.37
N SER A 236 -21.07 1.82 -0.39
CA SER A 236 -21.13 0.65 0.49
C SER A 236 -19.97 -0.34 0.20
N ILE A 237 -19.60 -0.51 -1.07
CA ILE A 237 -18.44 -1.32 -1.47
C ILE A 237 -17.15 -0.68 -0.95
N THR A 238 -17.00 0.63 -1.09
CA THR A 238 -15.82 1.36 -0.58
C THR A 238 -15.67 1.18 0.92
N ASP A 239 -16.74 1.40 1.69
CA ASP A 239 -16.77 1.24 3.14
C ASP A 239 -16.48 -0.21 3.56
N LEU A 240 -16.96 -1.18 2.78
CA LEU A 240 -16.70 -2.60 2.99
C LEU A 240 -15.21 -2.93 2.78
N VAL A 241 -14.61 -2.45 1.69
CA VAL A 241 -13.19 -2.66 1.38
C VAL A 241 -12.32 -2.05 2.49
N ASP A 242 -12.64 -0.84 2.96
CA ASP A 242 -11.92 -0.20 4.07
C ASP A 242 -12.04 -1.00 5.37
N THR A 243 -13.24 -1.47 5.69
CA THR A 243 -13.47 -2.33 6.87
C THR A 243 -12.67 -3.64 6.81
N ILE A 244 -12.59 -4.26 5.63
CA ILE A 244 -11.82 -5.49 5.42
C ILE A 244 -10.32 -5.20 5.56
N ALA A 245 -9.84 -4.09 5.00
CA ALA A 245 -8.46 -3.67 5.10
C ALA A 245 -8.05 -3.40 6.56
N GLU A 246 -8.85 -2.67 7.32
CA GLU A 246 -8.61 -2.39 8.75
C GLU A 246 -8.56 -3.68 9.58
N LYS A 247 -9.53 -4.57 9.40
CA LYS A 247 -9.55 -5.87 10.10
C LYS A 247 -8.36 -6.75 9.69
N GLY A 248 -7.97 -6.68 8.41
CA GLY A 248 -6.80 -7.39 7.88
C GLY A 248 -5.51 -6.88 8.51
N LEU A 249 -5.30 -5.58 8.55
CA LEU A 249 -4.13 -4.96 9.18
C LEU A 249 -4.04 -5.29 10.68
N ALA A 250 -5.17 -5.26 11.39
CA ALA A 250 -5.23 -5.62 12.80
C ALA A 250 -4.86 -7.10 13.06
N LYS A 251 -5.14 -8.01 12.13
CA LYS A 251 -4.72 -9.42 12.21
C LYS A 251 -3.25 -9.60 11.85
N LEU A 252 -2.78 -8.94 10.79
CA LEU A 252 -1.37 -8.97 10.38
C LEU A 252 -0.45 -8.47 11.49
N SER A 253 -0.85 -7.40 12.19
CA SER A 253 -0.07 -6.87 13.31
C SER A 253 0.07 -7.87 14.47
N LYS A 254 -0.84 -8.86 14.57
CA LYS A 254 -0.80 -9.96 15.56
C LYS A 254 -0.14 -11.23 15.00
N GLY A 255 0.28 -11.22 13.72
CA GLY A 255 0.85 -12.41 13.07
C GLY A 255 -0.18 -13.49 12.70
N GLU A 256 -1.48 -13.16 12.65
CA GLU A 256 -2.54 -14.10 12.34
C GLU A 256 -2.75 -14.23 10.82
N PRO A 257 -3.10 -15.43 10.30
CA PRO A 257 -3.35 -15.63 8.87
C PRO A 257 -4.63 -14.93 8.41
N LEU A 258 -4.58 -14.30 7.23
CA LEU A 258 -5.71 -13.58 6.63
C LEU A 258 -6.72 -14.48 5.91
N ALA A 259 -6.31 -15.66 5.46
CA ALA A 259 -7.12 -16.53 4.59
C ALA A 259 -8.50 -16.85 5.18
N GLU A 260 -8.57 -17.13 6.47
CA GLU A 260 -9.83 -17.43 7.15
C GLU A 260 -10.76 -16.22 7.24
N LEU A 261 -10.20 -15.03 7.48
CA LEU A 261 -10.97 -13.78 7.52
C LEU A 261 -11.55 -13.46 6.15
N LEU A 262 -10.71 -13.50 5.11
CA LEU A 262 -11.12 -13.20 3.74
C LEU A 262 -12.13 -14.23 3.23
N GLY A 263 -11.92 -15.52 3.51
CA GLY A 263 -12.85 -16.57 3.13
C GLY A 263 -14.25 -16.43 3.76
N LYS A 264 -14.35 -15.78 4.92
CA LYS A 264 -15.65 -15.48 5.55
C LYS A 264 -16.30 -14.22 4.99
N LEU A 265 -15.53 -13.18 4.75
CA LEU A 265 -16.06 -11.86 4.36
C LEU A 265 -16.28 -11.71 2.85
N LEU A 266 -15.51 -12.42 2.02
CA LEU A 266 -15.59 -12.34 0.56
C LEU A 266 -16.51 -13.40 -0.07
N THR A 267 -17.48 -13.91 0.68
CA THR A 267 -18.52 -14.77 0.07
C THR A 267 -19.51 -13.89 -0.70
N THR A 268 -20.06 -14.42 -1.80
CA THR A 268 -21.09 -13.71 -2.60
C THR A 268 -22.26 -13.25 -1.73
N LYS A 269 -22.67 -14.07 -0.76
CA LYS A 269 -23.76 -13.75 0.17
C LYS A 269 -23.41 -12.53 1.04
N GLU A 270 -22.27 -12.55 1.68
CA GLU A 270 -21.86 -11.45 2.58
C GLU A 270 -21.61 -10.15 1.81
N LEU A 271 -21.00 -10.24 0.62
CA LEU A 271 -20.80 -9.09 -0.25
C LEU A 271 -22.13 -8.51 -0.72
N PHE A 272 -23.06 -9.34 -1.17
CA PHE A 272 -24.38 -8.89 -1.66
C PHE A 272 -25.21 -8.32 -0.51
N ASP A 273 -25.17 -8.96 0.68
CA ASP A 273 -25.89 -8.45 1.85
C ASP A 273 -25.36 -7.09 2.34
N ALA A 274 -24.05 -6.92 2.35
CA ALA A 274 -23.41 -5.66 2.75
C ALA A 274 -23.74 -4.49 1.79
N VAL A 275 -23.92 -4.76 0.50
CA VAL A 275 -24.09 -3.73 -0.53
C VAL A 275 -25.53 -3.50 -0.89
N VAL A 276 -26.26 -4.55 -1.24
CA VAL A 276 -27.66 -4.47 -1.68
C VAL A 276 -28.63 -4.69 -0.51
N GLY A 277 -28.25 -5.54 0.44
CA GLY A 277 -29.09 -5.98 1.56
C GLY A 277 -30.02 -7.10 1.16
N ILE A 278 -29.81 -8.31 1.69
CA ILE A 278 -30.70 -9.46 1.43
C ILE A 278 -32.15 -9.15 1.79
N ASN A 279 -32.38 -8.34 2.81
CA ASN A 279 -33.73 -7.93 3.23
C ASN A 279 -34.47 -7.06 2.21
N ASN A 280 -33.75 -6.43 1.28
CA ASN A 280 -34.34 -5.62 0.20
C ASN A 280 -34.76 -6.48 -0.99
N VAL A 281 -34.40 -7.77 -0.99
CA VAL A 281 -34.80 -8.75 -2.00
C VAL A 281 -36.09 -9.41 -1.55
N HIS A 282 -37.17 -9.12 -2.24
CA HIS A 282 -38.46 -9.72 -1.94
C HIS A 282 -38.72 -10.89 -2.88
N VAL A 283 -38.83 -12.09 -2.28
CA VAL A 283 -39.14 -13.32 -3.01
C VAL A 283 -40.59 -13.65 -2.80
N GLN A 284 -41.33 -13.74 -3.90
CA GLN A 284 -42.73 -14.15 -3.94
C GLN A 284 -42.85 -15.38 -4.84
N MET A 285 -43.72 -16.30 -4.50
CA MET A 285 -44.00 -17.51 -5.27
C MET A 285 -45.47 -17.60 -5.54
N PHE A 286 -45.84 -18.26 -6.65
CA PHE A 286 -47.19 -18.61 -6.92
C PHE A 286 -47.49 -20.04 -6.44
N LYS A 287 -48.51 -20.17 -5.59
CA LYS A 287 -49.08 -21.40 -5.15
C LYS A 287 -50.17 -21.79 -6.11
N VAL A 288 -50.07 -23.01 -6.70
CA VAL A 288 -51.08 -23.55 -7.61
C VAL A 288 -52.05 -24.41 -6.83
N GLU A 289 -53.25 -23.92 -6.61
CA GLU A 289 -54.36 -24.69 -6.06
C GLU A 289 -55.25 -25.23 -7.18
N ALA A 290 -56.10 -26.23 -6.88
CA ALA A 290 -56.93 -26.87 -7.89
C ALA A 290 -57.82 -25.91 -8.70
N GLN A 291 -58.25 -24.81 -8.09
CA GLN A 291 -59.16 -23.85 -8.72
C GLN A 291 -58.58 -22.44 -8.88
N ARG A 292 -57.50 -22.11 -8.21
CA ARG A 292 -56.90 -20.76 -8.20
C ARG A 292 -55.40 -20.76 -8.03
N GLU A 293 -54.81 -19.69 -8.42
CA GLU A 293 -53.38 -19.39 -8.21
C GLU A 293 -53.29 -18.24 -7.20
N ILE A 294 -52.46 -18.40 -6.17
CA ILE A 294 -52.30 -17.45 -5.08
C ILE A 294 -50.85 -17.06 -4.99
N GLN A 295 -50.55 -15.80 -4.92
CA GLN A 295 -49.21 -15.30 -4.65
C GLN A 295 -48.96 -15.37 -3.15
N ILE A 296 -47.85 -16.01 -2.77
CA ILE A 296 -47.39 -16.24 -1.40
C ILE A 296 -46.00 -15.68 -1.22
N SER A 297 -45.71 -15.21 -0.02
CA SER A 297 -44.35 -14.79 0.33
C SER A 297 -43.45 -15.98 0.64
N TRP A 298 -42.15 -15.79 0.56
CA TRP A 298 -41.16 -16.84 0.93
C TRP A 298 -41.40 -17.43 2.33
N ARG A 299 -41.84 -16.60 3.29
CA ARG A 299 -42.13 -17.07 4.66
C ARG A 299 -43.33 -17.99 4.73
N GLU A 300 -44.26 -17.85 3.82
CA GLU A 300 -45.45 -18.67 3.75
C GLU A 300 -45.20 -20.00 3.04
N VAL A 301 -44.19 -20.07 2.14
CA VAL A 301 -43.80 -21.30 1.46
C VAL A 301 -43.46 -22.42 2.46
N ALA A 302 -42.81 -22.09 3.57
CA ALA A 302 -42.46 -23.05 4.62
C ALA A 302 -43.70 -23.65 5.35
N ARG A 303 -44.90 -23.03 5.19
CA ARG A 303 -46.17 -23.47 5.80
C ARG A 303 -47.05 -24.23 4.82
N ASN A 304 -46.60 -24.37 3.58
CA ASN A 304 -47.33 -25.12 2.58
C ASN A 304 -47.43 -26.62 2.95
N SER A 305 -48.45 -27.29 2.42
CA SER A 305 -48.55 -28.75 2.50
C SER A 305 -47.33 -29.41 1.85
N GLY A 306 -47.01 -30.64 2.20
CA GLY A 306 -45.83 -31.32 1.69
C GLY A 306 -45.70 -31.30 0.17
N GLY A 307 -46.83 -31.54 -0.56
CA GLY A 307 -46.81 -31.50 -2.02
C GLY A 307 -46.62 -30.13 -2.63
N GLU A 308 -47.21 -29.12 -2.05
CA GLU A 308 -47.06 -27.72 -2.48
C GLU A 308 -45.64 -27.19 -2.15
N GLY A 309 -45.09 -27.60 -0.99
CA GLY A 309 -43.71 -27.30 -0.61
C GLY A 309 -42.70 -27.91 -1.58
N PHE A 310 -42.96 -29.16 -2.01
CA PHE A 310 -42.15 -29.84 -3.01
C PHE A 310 -42.17 -29.09 -4.36
N LEU A 311 -43.35 -28.72 -4.87
CA LEU A 311 -43.45 -27.95 -6.11
C LEU A 311 -42.65 -26.61 -6.02
N SER A 312 -42.79 -25.92 -4.90
CA SER A 312 -42.04 -24.66 -4.66
C SER A 312 -40.51 -24.89 -4.70
N ALA A 313 -40.04 -25.94 -4.02
CA ALA A 313 -38.62 -26.30 -4.03
C ALA A 313 -38.14 -26.70 -5.43
N PHE A 314 -38.97 -27.45 -6.17
CA PHE A 314 -38.65 -27.86 -7.54
C PHE A 314 -38.57 -26.68 -8.50
N VAL A 315 -39.49 -25.72 -8.42
CA VAL A 315 -39.45 -24.47 -9.22
C VAL A 315 -38.14 -23.71 -9.00
N ILE A 316 -37.74 -23.56 -7.74
CA ILE A 316 -36.50 -22.89 -7.40
C ILE A 316 -35.31 -23.65 -7.97
N LEU A 317 -35.24 -24.96 -7.70
CA LEU A 317 -34.13 -25.79 -8.15
C LEU A 317 -34.03 -25.79 -9.68
N SER A 318 -35.14 -25.94 -10.39
CA SER A 318 -35.17 -25.91 -11.85
C SER A 318 -34.75 -24.55 -12.41
N SER A 319 -35.18 -23.47 -11.78
CA SER A 319 -34.77 -22.11 -12.18
C SER A 319 -33.28 -21.88 -11.93
N LEU A 320 -32.71 -22.39 -10.85
CA LEU A 320 -31.27 -22.38 -10.57
C LEU A 320 -30.48 -23.23 -11.53
N LEU A 321 -30.97 -24.46 -11.84
CA LEU A 321 -30.34 -25.35 -12.82
C LEU A 321 -30.34 -24.70 -14.22
N TYR A 322 -31.39 -24.01 -14.59
CA TYR A 322 -31.44 -23.27 -15.83
C TYR A 322 -30.42 -22.13 -15.83
N TYR A 323 -30.31 -21.40 -14.71
CA TYR A 323 -29.31 -20.34 -14.54
C TYR A 323 -27.87 -20.89 -14.68
N MET A 324 -27.53 -21.99 -14.04
CA MET A 324 -26.20 -22.61 -14.10
C MET A 324 -25.75 -23.01 -15.51
N ARG A 325 -26.67 -23.07 -16.47
CA ARG A 325 -26.39 -23.33 -17.90
C ARG A 325 -25.87 -22.11 -18.65
N ARG A 326 -26.00 -20.92 -18.08
CA ARG A 326 -25.59 -19.68 -18.75
C ARG A 326 -24.13 -19.41 -18.46
N ASP A 327 -23.26 -20.13 -19.15
CA ASP A 327 -21.91 -19.66 -19.32
C ASP A 327 -21.92 -18.67 -20.50
N ASP A 328 -22.12 -17.37 -20.17
CA ASP A 328 -22.12 -16.31 -21.18
C ASP A 328 -20.73 -16.15 -21.82
N ALA A 329 -19.69 -16.78 -21.26
CA ALA A 329 -18.32 -16.80 -21.76
C ALA A 329 -18.08 -17.95 -22.77
N ASP A 330 -18.90 -19.00 -22.75
CA ASP A 330 -18.74 -20.12 -23.69
C ASP A 330 -19.67 -19.96 -24.90
N VAL A 331 -19.12 -19.39 -25.99
CA VAL A 331 -19.80 -19.24 -27.28
C VAL A 331 -20.19 -20.59 -27.89
N TYR A 332 -19.55 -21.66 -27.45
CA TYR A 332 -19.76 -23.02 -27.94
C TYR A 332 -20.63 -23.91 -27.02
N ALA A 333 -21.03 -23.40 -25.87
CA ALA A 333 -21.94 -24.13 -24.98
C ALA A 333 -23.27 -24.38 -25.70
N ASP A 334 -23.59 -25.65 -25.96
CA ASP A 334 -24.88 -26.04 -26.55
C ASP A 334 -25.98 -25.70 -25.54
N ARG A 335 -26.73 -24.64 -25.82
CA ARG A 335 -27.86 -24.21 -25.00
C ARG A 335 -28.96 -25.27 -24.82
N ASN A 336 -28.85 -26.33 -25.58
CA ASN A 336 -29.77 -27.47 -25.56
C ASN A 336 -29.25 -28.68 -24.79
N GLU A 337 -28.08 -28.59 -24.15
CA GLU A 337 -27.62 -29.68 -23.29
C GLU A 337 -28.68 -30.05 -22.23
N GLY A 338 -29.08 -31.31 -22.24
CA GLY A 338 -30.00 -31.87 -21.26
C GLY A 338 -29.33 -31.97 -19.89
N LYS A 339 -30.07 -31.67 -18.83
CA LYS A 339 -29.67 -31.93 -17.45
C LYS A 339 -30.47 -33.08 -16.89
N VAL A 340 -29.88 -33.76 -15.93
CA VAL A 340 -30.55 -34.87 -15.24
C VAL A 340 -30.74 -34.45 -13.79
N LEU A 341 -31.98 -34.52 -13.31
CA LEU A 341 -32.31 -34.35 -11.90
C LEU A 341 -32.78 -35.69 -11.34
N MET A 342 -32.02 -36.24 -10.41
CA MET A 342 -32.39 -37.45 -9.69
C MET A 342 -33.09 -37.08 -8.38
N MET A 343 -34.25 -37.70 -8.15
CA MET A 343 -35.10 -37.42 -7.00
C MET A 343 -35.45 -38.73 -6.28
N ASP A 344 -35.26 -38.73 -4.98
CA ASP A 344 -35.69 -39.85 -4.12
C ASP A 344 -37.04 -39.54 -3.52
N ASN A 345 -37.99 -40.42 -3.79
CA ASN A 345 -39.37 -40.39 -3.32
C ASN A 345 -40.08 -39.02 -3.41
N PRO A 346 -39.99 -38.31 -4.56
CA PRO A 346 -40.43 -36.91 -4.67
C PRO A 346 -41.94 -36.77 -4.49
N PHE A 347 -42.71 -37.85 -4.72
CA PHE A 347 -44.17 -37.85 -4.72
C PHE A 347 -44.81 -38.45 -3.45
N ALA A 348 -44.00 -38.73 -2.41
CA ALA A 348 -44.51 -39.27 -1.16
C ALA A 348 -45.66 -38.47 -0.54
N GLN A 349 -45.72 -37.19 -0.87
CA GLN A 349 -46.74 -36.26 -0.36
C GLN A 349 -47.55 -35.57 -1.46
N THR A 350 -47.35 -35.95 -2.76
CA THR A 350 -47.90 -35.19 -3.89
C THR A 350 -48.56 -36.15 -4.91
N ASN A 351 -49.80 -36.53 -4.69
CA ASN A 351 -50.57 -37.34 -5.66
C ASN A 351 -51.52 -36.52 -6.52
N ALA A 352 -51.51 -35.21 -6.39
CA ALA A 352 -52.47 -34.32 -7.05
C ALA A 352 -51.97 -33.93 -8.46
N ALA A 353 -52.73 -34.32 -9.49
CA ALA A 353 -52.38 -34.03 -10.88
C ALA A 353 -52.15 -32.54 -11.17
N HIS A 354 -52.81 -31.61 -10.45
CA HIS A 354 -52.62 -30.18 -10.63
C HIS A 354 -51.24 -29.68 -10.15
N LEU A 355 -50.51 -30.47 -9.37
CA LEU A 355 -49.14 -30.17 -8.95
C LEU A 355 -48.08 -30.84 -9.84
N LEU A 356 -48.44 -32.03 -10.41
CA LEU A 356 -47.52 -32.77 -11.27
C LEU A 356 -47.36 -32.13 -12.65
N THR A 357 -48.46 -31.65 -13.23
CA THR A 357 -48.44 -31.02 -14.56
C THR A 357 -47.47 -29.80 -14.61
N PRO A 358 -47.57 -28.82 -13.69
CA PRO A 358 -46.62 -27.69 -13.65
C PRO A 358 -45.16 -28.11 -13.48
N LEU A 359 -44.92 -29.21 -12.72
CA LEU A 359 -43.58 -29.72 -12.48
C LEU A 359 -42.98 -30.30 -13.77
N MET A 360 -43.74 -31.10 -14.51
CA MET A 360 -43.28 -31.68 -15.78
C MET A 360 -43.10 -30.64 -16.86
N GLU A 361 -43.97 -29.65 -16.93
CA GLU A 361 -43.80 -28.51 -17.86
C GLU A 361 -42.55 -27.70 -17.57
N MET A 362 -42.23 -27.44 -16.29
CA MET A 362 -41.04 -26.77 -15.88
C MET A 362 -39.78 -27.57 -16.26
N ALA A 363 -39.80 -28.88 -16.03
CA ALA A 363 -38.70 -29.75 -16.39
C ALA A 363 -38.48 -29.77 -17.91
N ALA A 364 -39.55 -29.92 -18.70
CA ALA A 364 -39.49 -29.87 -20.16
C ALA A 364 -39.00 -28.54 -20.68
N LYS A 365 -39.50 -27.42 -20.15
CA LYS A 365 -39.06 -26.07 -20.50
C LYS A 365 -37.58 -25.84 -20.23
N ASN A 366 -37.06 -26.39 -19.12
CA ASN A 366 -35.69 -26.27 -18.71
C ASN A 366 -34.78 -27.35 -19.28
N ASN A 367 -35.29 -28.17 -20.24
CA ASN A 367 -34.59 -29.29 -20.83
C ASN A 367 -33.93 -30.22 -19.77
N THR A 368 -34.69 -30.51 -18.70
CA THR A 368 -34.23 -31.29 -17.55
C THR A 368 -34.90 -32.64 -17.56
N GLN A 369 -34.12 -33.71 -17.69
CA GLN A 369 -34.60 -35.09 -17.54
C GLN A 369 -34.80 -35.38 -16.05
N LEU A 370 -36.01 -35.82 -15.69
CA LEU A 370 -36.33 -36.23 -14.33
C LEU A 370 -36.16 -37.74 -14.18
N ILE A 371 -35.35 -38.18 -13.21
CA ILE A 371 -35.25 -39.56 -12.78
C ILE A 371 -35.76 -39.61 -11.34
N SER A 372 -36.93 -40.26 -11.15
CA SER A 372 -37.57 -40.35 -9.85
C SER A 372 -37.56 -41.77 -9.33
N PHE A 373 -37.00 -41.95 -8.16
CA PHE A 373 -37.07 -43.21 -7.41
C PHE A 373 -38.26 -43.11 -6.45
N THR A 374 -39.24 -43.98 -6.58
CA THR A 374 -40.43 -43.93 -5.72
C THR A 374 -40.94 -45.31 -5.39
N GLY A 375 -41.29 -45.53 -4.13
CA GLY A 375 -42.01 -46.73 -3.69
C GLY A 375 -43.53 -46.56 -3.70
N LEU A 376 -43.99 -45.32 -3.96
CA LEU A 376 -45.40 -44.99 -4.05
C LEU A 376 -45.74 -44.73 -5.52
N GLY A 377 -46.74 -45.40 -6.02
CA GLY A 377 -47.25 -45.25 -7.36
C GLY A 377 -48.73 -44.90 -7.37
N GLY A 378 -49.14 -44.25 -8.43
CA GLY A 378 -50.53 -43.97 -8.75
C GLY A 378 -50.63 -43.66 -10.22
N GLU A 379 -51.78 -43.86 -10.78
CA GLU A 379 -52.04 -43.66 -12.21
C GLU A 379 -51.65 -42.24 -12.66
N SER A 380 -51.88 -41.23 -11.82
CA SER A 380 -51.49 -39.84 -12.09
C SER A 380 -49.98 -39.62 -12.18
N ILE A 381 -49.19 -40.37 -11.40
CA ILE A 381 -47.72 -40.27 -11.40
C ILE A 381 -47.16 -41.02 -12.61
N TYR A 382 -47.63 -42.22 -12.86
CA TYR A 382 -47.11 -43.04 -13.96
C TYR A 382 -47.32 -42.39 -15.32
N ASN A 383 -48.46 -41.75 -15.51
CA ASN A 383 -48.79 -41.09 -16.77
C ASN A 383 -47.97 -39.81 -17.04
N CYS A 384 -47.17 -39.38 -16.07
CA CYS A 384 -46.27 -38.24 -16.26
C CYS A 384 -44.87 -38.62 -16.81
N TYR A 385 -44.54 -39.91 -16.85
CA TYR A 385 -43.22 -40.39 -17.28
C TYR A 385 -43.28 -41.16 -18.57
N ASP A 386 -42.32 -40.90 -19.48
CA ASP A 386 -42.21 -41.64 -20.73
C ASP A 386 -41.70 -43.07 -20.52
N ASN A 387 -40.88 -43.28 -19.46
CA ASN A 387 -40.30 -44.57 -19.17
C ASN A 387 -40.43 -44.90 -17.68
N ILE A 388 -40.90 -46.09 -17.37
CA ILE A 388 -41.07 -46.60 -16.00
C ILE A 388 -40.30 -47.92 -15.87
N TYR A 389 -39.44 -48.01 -14.87
CA TYR A 389 -38.71 -49.20 -14.50
C TYR A 389 -39.24 -49.72 -13.16
N VAL A 390 -39.93 -50.82 -13.18
CA VAL A 390 -40.40 -51.49 -11.95
C VAL A 390 -39.29 -52.42 -11.46
N LEU A 391 -38.81 -52.19 -10.26
CA LEU A 391 -37.74 -52.94 -9.63
C LEU A 391 -38.31 -53.86 -8.56
N ASN A 392 -38.15 -55.20 -8.74
CA ASN A 392 -38.59 -56.19 -7.79
C ASN A 392 -37.39 -56.90 -7.18
N LEU A 393 -37.42 -57.08 -5.86
CA LEU A 393 -36.42 -57.84 -5.14
C LEU A 393 -36.91 -59.28 -5.04
N ILE A 394 -36.26 -60.24 -5.70
CA ILE A 394 -36.59 -61.66 -5.68
C ILE A 394 -35.56 -62.33 -4.78
N SER A 395 -36.03 -62.98 -3.71
CA SER A 395 -35.20 -63.82 -2.84
C SER A 395 -35.07 -65.24 -3.41
N SER A 396 -33.86 -65.75 -3.54
CA SER A 396 -33.61 -67.11 -3.94
C SER A 396 -34.04 -68.06 -2.81
N LYS A 397 -34.78 -69.07 -3.16
CA LYS A 397 -35.18 -70.15 -2.22
C LYS A 397 -34.01 -71.10 -1.84
N LEU A 398 -32.90 -71.01 -2.59
CA LEU A 398 -31.75 -71.93 -2.43
C LEU A 398 -30.50 -71.28 -1.86
N SER A 399 -30.43 -69.95 -1.84
CA SER A 399 -29.31 -69.18 -1.30
C SER A 399 -29.86 -67.92 -0.65
N ASN A 400 -29.24 -67.47 0.44
CA ASN A 400 -29.60 -66.16 1.08
C ASN A 400 -29.26 -64.92 0.21
N ILE A 401 -29.31 -65.11 -1.12
CA ILE A 401 -28.98 -64.07 -2.07
C ILE A 401 -30.28 -63.53 -2.67
N SER A 402 -30.45 -62.24 -2.66
CA SER A 402 -31.55 -61.50 -3.29
C SER A 402 -31.11 -60.95 -4.64
N TYR A 403 -31.93 -61.12 -5.66
CA TYR A 403 -31.71 -60.61 -7.02
C TYR A 403 -32.67 -59.49 -7.32
N LEU A 404 -32.20 -58.47 -8.00
CA LEU A 404 -33.01 -57.33 -8.48
C LEU A 404 -33.49 -57.66 -9.90
N LYS A 405 -34.80 -57.84 -10.10
CA LYS A 405 -35.44 -58.00 -11.41
C LYS A 405 -36.07 -56.68 -11.82
N SER A 406 -35.75 -56.15 -12.99
CA SER A 406 -36.36 -54.95 -13.54
C SER A 406 -37.36 -55.31 -14.67
N LYS A 407 -38.45 -54.56 -14.70
CA LYS A 407 -39.41 -54.60 -15.82
C LYS A 407 -39.54 -53.21 -16.35
N HIS A 408 -39.26 -53.00 -17.62
CA HIS A 408 -39.41 -51.71 -18.31
C HIS A 408 -40.80 -51.61 -18.92
N ILE A 409 -41.45 -50.48 -18.69
CA ILE A 409 -42.73 -50.14 -19.28
C ILE A 409 -42.50 -48.77 -19.99
N ALA A 410 -42.62 -48.74 -21.30
CA ALA A 410 -42.62 -47.51 -22.07
C ALA A 410 -44.03 -46.92 -22.00
N GLY A 411 -44.12 -45.66 -21.61
CA GLY A 411 -45.34 -44.89 -21.78
C GLY A 411 -45.45 -44.54 -23.25
N ASN A 412 -46.41 -45.08 -23.96
CA ASN A 412 -46.54 -44.76 -25.35
C ASN A 412 -48.00 -44.67 -25.80
N ASP A 413 -48.24 -43.74 -26.68
CA ASP A 413 -49.36 -43.66 -27.61
C ASP A 413 -50.76 -43.49 -27.04
N GLY A 414 -50.90 -42.65 -26.01
CA GLY A 414 -52.19 -42.14 -25.55
C GLY A 414 -53.06 -43.15 -24.76
N GLU A 415 -52.53 -44.32 -24.45
CA GLU A 415 -53.16 -45.20 -23.48
C GLU A 415 -52.69 -44.92 -22.06
N PHE A 416 -53.63 -44.55 -21.18
CA PHE A 416 -53.33 -44.36 -19.76
C PHE A 416 -52.91 -45.69 -19.13
N LEU A 417 -51.74 -45.67 -18.46
CA LEU A 417 -51.24 -46.77 -17.68
C LEU A 417 -52.16 -46.97 -16.49
N SER A 418 -52.98 -48.06 -16.49
CA SER A 418 -53.77 -48.45 -15.33
C SER A 418 -52.92 -49.18 -14.32
N LEU A 419 -53.24 -49.10 -13.02
CA LEU A 419 -52.57 -49.82 -11.93
C LEU A 419 -52.56 -51.31 -12.18
N ALA A 420 -53.60 -51.89 -12.83
CA ALA A 420 -53.70 -53.31 -13.19
C ALA A 420 -52.60 -53.75 -14.17
N ARG A 421 -52.00 -52.91 -14.95
CA ARG A 421 -50.86 -53.24 -15.82
C ARG A 421 -49.53 -53.26 -15.11
N VAL A 422 -49.45 -52.65 -13.92
CA VAL A 422 -48.22 -52.57 -13.11
C VAL A 422 -48.18 -53.64 -12.02
N GLU A 423 -49.34 -54.41 -11.78
CA GLU A 423 -49.35 -55.58 -10.89
C GLU A 423 -48.38 -56.61 -11.41
N VAL A 424 -47.31 -56.80 -10.67
CA VAL A 424 -46.40 -57.91 -10.91
C VAL A 424 -47.10 -59.15 -10.47
N THR A 425 -47.61 -59.94 -11.41
CA THR A 425 -48.06 -61.27 -11.13
C THR A 425 -46.89 -62.03 -10.53
N ASP A 426 -47.08 -62.47 -9.32
CA ASP A 426 -46.13 -63.29 -8.52
C ASP A 426 -45.99 -64.74 -9.03
N GLU A 427 -46.19 -64.93 -10.32
CA GLU A 427 -45.99 -66.25 -10.97
C GLU A 427 -44.54 -66.27 -11.51
N GLY A 428 -43.62 -66.33 -10.59
CA GLY A 428 -42.26 -66.75 -10.87
C GLY A 428 -42.13 -68.20 -11.17
N GLN A 429 -42.42 -68.58 -12.36
CA GLN A 429 -41.71 -69.70 -12.94
C GLN A 429 -40.31 -69.25 -13.23
N MET A 430 -39.39 -69.59 -12.34
CA MET A 430 -37.98 -69.61 -12.66
C MET A 430 -37.77 -70.68 -13.70
N ASP A 431 -37.90 -70.38 -14.98
CA ASP A 431 -37.26 -71.16 -16.02
C ASP A 431 -35.75 -71.07 -15.77
N SER A 432 -35.15 -72.22 -15.59
CA SER A 432 -33.79 -72.49 -15.26
C SER A 432 -32.85 -71.65 -16.12
N LEU A 433 -32.12 -70.72 -15.49
CA LEU A 433 -30.90 -70.16 -16.01
C LEU A 433 -29.77 -71.20 -15.81
N PHE A 434 -29.71 -72.17 -16.71
CA PHE A 434 -28.51 -72.91 -17.09
C PHE A 434 -28.70 -73.38 -18.52
#